data_a5c584596eacfa675fad12773d35564e
#
_entry.id   a5c584596eacfa675fad12773d35564e
#
_cell.length_a   1.000
_cell.length_b   1.000
_cell.length_c   1.000
_cell.angle_alpha   90.00
_cell.angle_beta   90.00
_cell.angle_gamma   90.00
#
_symmetry.space_group_name_H-M   'P 1'
#
loop_
_entity.id
_entity.type
_entity.pdbx_description
1 polymer ?
#
loop_
_entity_poly.entity_id
_entity_poly.type
_entity_poly.pdbx_seq_one_letter_code
_entity_poly.pdbx_strand_id
1 'polypeptide(L)'
;MKIICKILAFGTIALSVGGCDLTMLPEHELSPEQYFQNESDLTLWSNQFYNDNLESADIGINDADDKIDNGLSDYITGSRNAASQTWSFSALRKINYLLEHLDQCPDRALATKYEAVARFFRAYFYFLKVRTYGDVPYYDHVLGSTDADVYKARDDRGYVMDRVLEDFDFAARNLPGTWE
;
A
#
# COMPACT_ATOMS: atom_id res chain seq x y z
N MET A 1 -16.23 38.83 55.66
CA MET A 1 -15.49 39.20 54.43
C MET A 1 -14.49 38.16 53.96
N LYS A 2 -13.68 37.51 54.81
CA LYS A 2 -12.66 36.51 54.39
C LYS A 2 -13.24 35.14 53.91
N ILE A 3 -14.44 34.75 54.33
CA ILE A 3 -15.08 33.48 53.93
C ILE A 3 -15.73 33.62 52.58
N ILE A 4 -16.34 34.73 52.25
CA ILE A 4 -17.01 35.01 50.98
C ILE A 4 -15.97 35.06 49.81
N CYS A 5 -14.79 35.63 50.06
CA CYS A 5 -13.69 35.66 49.08
C CYS A 5 -13.15 34.24 48.76
N LYS A 6 -13.12 33.33 49.74
CA LYS A 6 -12.67 31.94 49.52
C LYS A 6 -13.68 31.10 48.72
N ILE A 7 -14.98 31.37 48.90
CA ILE A 7 -16.06 30.65 48.17
C ILE A 7 -16.09 31.15 46.69
N LEU A 8 -15.88 32.46 46.48
CA LEU A 8 -15.77 32.99 45.11
C LEU A 8 -14.53 32.51 44.37
N ALA A 9 -13.36 32.37 45.06
CA ALA A 9 -12.15 31.84 44.44
C ALA A 9 -12.24 30.34 44.10
N PHE A 10 -13.03 29.56 44.86
CA PHE A 10 -13.23 28.13 44.57
C PHE A 10 -14.26 27.91 43.43
N GLY A 11 -15.24 28.80 43.31
CA GLY A 11 -16.24 28.77 42.22
C GLY A 11 -15.69 29.12 40.83
N THR A 12 -14.65 29.99 40.75
CA THR A 12 -14.00 30.35 39.48
C THR A 12 -13.07 29.28 38.95
N ILE A 13 -12.51 28.40 39.79
CA ILE A 13 -11.63 27.31 39.35
C ILE A 13 -12.46 26.11 38.81
N ALA A 14 -13.70 25.96 39.24
CA ALA A 14 -14.55 24.85 38.77
C ALA A 14 -15.14 25.06 37.37
N LEU A 15 -15.10 26.30 36.80
CA LEU A 15 -15.65 26.62 35.49
C LEU A 15 -14.61 26.58 34.34
N SER A 16 -13.35 26.31 34.66
CA SER A 16 -12.28 26.27 33.64
C SER A 16 -11.92 24.84 33.15
N VAL A 17 -12.69 23.82 33.54
CA VAL A 17 -12.54 22.44 33.06
C VAL A 17 -13.61 22.13 31.99
N GLY A 18 -13.95 23.10 31.16
CA GLY A 18 -14.59 22.85 29.87
C GLY A 18 -13.50 22.31 28.94
N GLY A 19 -13.27 20.99 28.99
CA GLY A 19 -12.29 20.36 28.13
C GLY A 19 -12.60 20.67 26.67
N CYS A 20 -11.62 21.15 25.95
CA CYS A 20 -11.65 21.12 24.49
C CYS A 20 -11.95 19.68 24.08
N ASP A 21 -12.97 19.46 23.29
CA ASP A 21 -13.23 18.18 22.66
C ASP A 21 -12.05 17.88 21.72
N LEU A 22 -11.12 17.04 22.18
CA LEU A 22 -9.95 16.63 21.43
C LEU A 22 -10.30 15.63 20.31
N THR A 23 -11.59 15.32 20.14
CA THR A 23 -12.08 14.46 19.07
C THR A 23 -12.45 15.22 17.80
N MET A 24 -12.25 16.55 17.74
CA MET A 24 -12.38 17.28 16.49
C MET A 24 -11.27 16.85 15.52
N LEU A 25 -11.65 15.96 14.61
CA LEU A 25 -10.84 15.69 13.42
C LEU A 25 -10.72 17.01 12.63
N PRO A 26 -9.54 17.36 12.10
CA PRO A 26 -9.39 18.54 11.27
C PRO A 26 -10.40 18.49 10.12
N GLU A 27 -11.21 19.53 9.93
CA GLU A 27 -12.24 19.59 8.87
C GLU A 27 -11.66 19.43 7.44
N HIS A 28 -10.34 19.42 7.29
CA HIS A 28 -9.63 19.32 6.02
C HIS A 28 -8.75 18.08 5.88
N GLU A 29 -8.70 17.20 6.87
CA GLU A 29 -8.04 15.90 6.76
C GLU A 29 -9.10 14.81 6.70
N LEU A 30 -9.23 14.17 5.53
CA LEU A 30 -10.06 12.98 5.39
C LEU A 30 -9.52 11.91 6.33
N SER A 31 -10.30 11.51 7.33
CA SER A 31 -9.91 10.37 8.15
C SER A 31 -9.93 9.10 7.29
N PRO A 32 -9.08 8.10 7.59
CA PRO A 32 -9.10 6.83 6.87
C PRO A 32 -10.49 6.19 6.82
N GLU A 33 -11.32 6.39 7.87
CA GLU A 33 -12.68 5.86 7.95
C GLU A 33 -13.68 6.56 7.00
N GLN A 34 -13.35 7.73 6.47
CA GLN A 34 -14.19 8.49 5.52
C GLN A 34 -13.72 8.35 4.08
N TYR A 35 -12.56 7.76 3.87
CA TYR A 35 -11.99 7.48 2.56
C TYR A 35 -12.46 6.10 2.07
N PHE A 36 -12.34 5.80 0.80
CA PHE A 36 -12.73 4.53 0.16
C PHE A 36 -14.24 4.23 0.14
N GLN A 37 -15.10 5.23 0.30
CA GLN A 37 -16.55 5.03 0.31
C GLN A 37 -17.20 5.15 -1.08
N ASN A 38 -16.52 5.69 -2.06
CA ASN A 38 -17.03 5.93 -3.40
C ASN A 38 -16.00 5.60 -4.50
N GLU A 39 -16.47 5.54 -5.75
CA GLU A 39 -15.62 5.18 -6.88
C GLU A 39 -14.47 6.16 -7.12
N SER A 40 -14.67 7.45 -6.85
CA SER A 40 -13.62 8.45 -7.02
C SER A 40 -12.43 8.19 -6.11
N ASP A 41 -12.70 7.87 -4.83
CA ASP A 41 -11.65 7.59 -3.85
C ASP A 41 -10.85 6.34 -4.24
N LEU A 42 -11.57 5.27 -4.61
CA LEU A 42 -10.97 4.01 -5.03
C LEU A 42 -10.13 4.18 -6.31
N THR A 43 -10.63 4.97 -7.27
CA THR A 43 -9.91 5.30 -8.50
C THR A 43 -8.64 6.10 -8.21
N LEU A 44 -8.75 7.17 -7.42
CA LEU A 44 -7.61 8.01 -7.07
C LEU A 44 -6.51 7.23 -6.36
N TRP A 45 -6.90 6.34 -5.44
CA TRP A 45 -5.93 5.51 -4.75
C TRP A 45 -5.29 4.46 -5.66
N SER A 46 -6.08 3.74 -6.44
CA SER A 46 -5.60 2.67 -7.31
C SER A 46 -4.75 3.19 -8.48
N ASN A 47 -4.96 4.43 -8.94
CA ASN A 47 -4.12 5.04 -9.99
C ASN A 47 -2.64 5.13 -9.61
N GLN A 48 -2.31 5.17 -8.32
CA GLN A 48 -0.93 5.15 -7.86
C GLN A 48 -0.23 3.82 -8.19
N PHE A 49 -0.98 2.71 -8.28
CA PHE A 49 -0.40 1.39 -8.54
C PHE A 49 0.24 1.31 -9.93
N TYR A 50 -0.32 2.03 -10.91
CA TYR A 50 0.22 2.09 -12.27
C TYR A 50 1.60 2.75 -12.28
N ASN A 51 1.77 3.86 -11.58
CA ASN A 51 3.06 4.55 -11.49
C ASN A 51 4.10 3.80 -10.65
N ASP A 52 3.64 3.11 -9.60
CA ASP A 52 4.52 2.45 -8.65
C ASP A 52 5.01 1.07 -9.12
N ASN A 53 4.24 0.38 -9.98
CA ASN A 53 4.50 -1.01 -10.34
C ASN A 53 4.76 -1.24 -11.82
N LEU A 54 4.23 -0.40 -12.71
CA LEU A 54 4.53 -0.54 -14.14
C LEU A 54 5.84 0.16 -14.46
N GLU A 55 6.76 -0.59 -15.01
CA GLU A 55 7.97 -0.01 -15.58
C GLU A 55 7.58 0.94 -16.72
N SER A 56 8.26 2.07 -16.80
CA SER A 56 8.15 2.95 -17.99
C SER A 56 8.37 2.10 -19.23
N ALA A 57 7.48 2.26 -20.22
CA ALA A 57 7.59 1.55 -21.49
C ALA A 57 8.78 2.04 -22.33
N ASP A 58 9.94 2.16 -21.71
CA ASP A 58 11.19 2.20 -22.43
C ASP A 58 11.44 0.80 -22.98
N ILE A 59 10.96 0.59 -24.21
CA ILE A 59 11.17 -0.64 -24.98
C ILE A 59 12.64 -0.71 -25.46
N GLY A 60 13.53 0.02 -24.81
CA GLY A 60 14.94 -0.20 -24.92
C GLY A 60 15.26 -1.54 -24.26
N ILE A 61 15.18 -2.63 -25.03
CA ILE A 61 15.83 -3.89 -24.66
C ILE A 61 17.33 -3.61 -24.68
N ASN A 62 17.76 -2.85 -23.65
CA ASN A 62 19.17 -2.70 -23.36
C ASN A 62 19.59 -4.05 -22.80
N ASP A 63 20.73 -4.58 -23.20
CA ASP A 63 21.27 -5.90 -22.83
C ASP A 63 20.73 -7.10 -23.65
N ALA A 64 20.14 -6.86 -24.82
CA ALA A 64 19.92 -7.90 -25.82
C ALA A 64 21.17 -8.09 -26.71
N ASP A 65 21.28 -9.21 -27.39
CA ASP A 65 22.43 -9.53 -28.26
C ASP A 65 22.65 -8.51 -29.38
N ASP A 66 21.63 -7.71 -29.71
CA ASP A 66 21.62 -6.76 -30.80
C ASP A 66 21.75 -5.27 -30.36
N LYS A 67 21.66 -5.00 -29.06
CA LYS A 67 21.74 -3.65 -28.52
C LYS A 67 22.45 -3.59 -27.16
N ILE A 68 23.57 -2.91 -27.14
CA ILE A 68 24.35 -2.59 -25.95
C ILE A 68 24.44 -1.07 -25.82
N ASP A 69 24.10 -0.51 -24.68
CA ASP A 69 24.30 0.89 -24.35
C ASP A 69 25.78 1.23 -24.17
N ASN A 70 26.11 2.51 -23.96
CA ASN A 70 27.48 3.03 -23.78
C ASN A 70 28.29 2.40 -22.62
N GLY A 71 27.73 1.42 -21.93
CA GLY A 71 28.37 0.62 -20.89
C GLY A 71 27.67 -0.70 -20.71
N LEU A 72 28.43 -1.75 -20.40
CA LEU A 72 27.85 -3.05 -20.07
C LEU A 72 27.17 -2.96 -18.70
N SER A 73 25.92 -3.43 -18.62
CA SER A 73 25.22 -3.50 -17.33
C SER A 73 25.85 -4.55 -16.41
N ASP A 74 25.61 -4.41 -15.11
CA ASP A 74 26.02 -5.40 -14.11
C ASP A 74 25.42 -6.79 -14.38
N TYR A 75 24.33 -6.84 -15.14
CA TYR A 75 23.68 -8.07 -15.54
C TYR A 75 24.55 -8.85 -16.55
N ILE A 76 25.05 -8.16 -17.58
CA ILE A 76 25.90 -8.74 -18.63
C ILE A 76 27.29 -9.08 -18.06
N THR A 77 27.86 -8.20 -17.25
CA THR A 77 29.20 -8.41 -16.67
C THR A 77 29.23 -9.44 -15.54
N GLY A 78 28.06 -9.84 -15.03
CA GLY A 78 27.96 -10.72 -13.86
C GLY A 78 28.36 -10.06 -12.54
N SER A 79 28.57 -8.74 -12.54
CA SER A 79 28.94 -7.96 -11.33
C SER A 79 27.75 -7.57 -10.46
N ARG A 80 26.54 -8.02 -10.80
CA ARG A 80 25.32 -7.79 -10.05
C ARG A 80 25.43 -8.28 -8.62
N ASN A 81 25.10 -7.42 -7.67
CA ASN A 81 25.11 -7.73 -6.25
C ASN A 81 23.81 -7.25 -5.56
N ALA A 82 23.58 -7.66 -4.32
CA ALA A 82 22.36 -7.32 -3.58
C ALA A 82 22.17 -5.80 -3.38
N ALA A 83 23.25 -5.03 -3.34
CA ALA A 83 23.19 -3.57 -3.16
C ALA A 83 22.80 -2.83 -4.44
N SER A 84 22.97 -3.44 -5.63
CA SER A 84 22.59 -2.84 -6.91
C SER A 84 21.09 -2.95 -7.21
N GLN A 85 20.30 -3.58 -6.35
CA GLN A 85 18.88 -3.81 -6.54
C GLN A 85 18.05 -3.08 -5.50
N THR A 86 16.93 -2.50 -5.93
CA THR A 86 16.01 -1.81 -5.03
C THR A 86 15.17 -2.81 -4.24
N TRP A 87 15.47 -2.94 -2.94
CA TRP A 87 14.68 -3.72 -1.99
C TRP A 87 13.66 -2.80 -1.30
N SER A 88 12.52 -2.58 -1.95
CA SER A 88 11.44 -1.74 -1.44
C SER A 88 10.10 -2.45 -1.50
N PHE A 89 9.27 -2.24 -0.48
CA PHE A 89 7.90 -2.74 -0.35
C PHE A 89 6.87 -1.61 -0.23
N SER A 90 7.26 -0.37 -0.55
CA SER A 90 6.38 0.80 -0.44
C SER A 90 5.15 0.70 -1.34
N ALA A 91 5.31 0.20 -2.57
CA ALA A 91 4.20 -0.04 -3.49
C ALA A 91 3.23 -1.09 -2.93
N LEU A 92 3.76 -2.21 -2.41
CA LEU A 92 2.95 -3.25 -1.77
C LEU A 92 2.15 -2.71 -0.58
N ARG A 93 2.75 -1.84 0.24
CA ARG A 93 2.06 -1.22 1.38
C ARG A 93 0.81 -0.47 0.95
N LYS A 94 0.88 0.31 -0.14
CA LYS A 94 -0.28 1.04 -0.68
C LYS A 94 -1.37 0.10 -1.19
N ILE A 95 -0.97 -1.02 -1.81
CA ILE A 95 -1.89 -2.04 -2.31
C ILE A 95 -2.61 -2.72 -1.14
N ASN A 96 -1.86 -3.19 -0.14
CA ASN A 96 -2.44 -3.84 1.03
C ASN A 96 -3.32 -2.87 1.82
N TYR A 97 -2.95 -1.59 1.90
CA TYR A 97 -3.76 -0.56 2.55
C TYR A 97 -5.14 -0.43 1.90
N LEU A 98 -5.24 -0.44 0.58
CA LEU A 98 -6.53 -0.47 -0.10
C LEU A 98 -7.30 -1.75 0.24
N LEU A 99 -6.66 -2.92 0.17
CA LEU A 99 -7.30 -4.20 0.43
C LEU A 99 -7.90 -4.29 1.86
N GLU A 100 -7.22 -3.73 2.85
CA GLU A 100 -7.70 -3.70 4.25
C GLU A 100 -8.89 -2.76 4.47
N HIS A 101 -9.11 -1.77 3.58
CA HIS A 101 -10.15 -0.75 3.77
C HIS A 101 -11.31 -0.86 2.77
N LEU A 102 -11.32 -1.89 1.90
CA LEU A 102 -12.40 -2.10 0.94
C LEU A 102 -13.76 -2.43 1.57
N ASP A 103 -13.77 -2.89 2.82
CA ASP A 103 -14.99 -3.13 3.60
C ASP A 103 -15.76 -1.86 3.92
N GLN A 104 -15.09 -0.69 3.88
CA GLN A 104 -15.70 0.62 4.07
C GLN A 104 -16.56 1.05 2.87
N CYS A 105 -16.33 0.47 1.69
CA CYS A 105 -17.12 0.75 0.50
C CYS A 105 -18.51 0.09 0.63
N PRO A 106 -19.60 0.88 0.63
CA PRO A 106 -20.96 0.33 0.76
C PRO A 106 -21.40 -0.45 -0.48
N ASP A 107 -20.87 -0.11 -1.65
CA ASP A 107 -21.12 -0.85 -2.90
C ASP A 107 -20.17 -2.03 -3.04
N ARG A 108 -20.72 -3.22 -2.81
CA ARG A 108 -19.94 -4.47 -2.86
C ARG A 108 -19.45 -4.83 -4.26
N ALA A 109 -20.18 -4.47 -5.31
CA ALA A 109 -19.74 -4.73 -6.68
C ALA A 109 -18.53 -3.85 -7.02
N LEU A 110 -18.59 -2.59 -6.61
CA LEU A 110 -17.50 -1.65 -6.74
C LEU A 110 -16.28 -2.09 -5.92
N ALA A 111 -16.47 -2.48 -4.66
CA ALA A 111 -15.39 -2.98 -3.82
C ALA A 111 -14.69 -4.20 -4.46
N THR A 112 -15.46 -5.16 -5.00
CA THR A 112 -14.91 -6.34 -5.68
C THR A 112 -14.11 -5.96 -6.93
N LYS A 113 -14.59 -4.98 -7.71
CA LYS A 113 -13.87 -4.46 -8.89
C LYS A 113 -12.48 -3.92 -8.49
N TYR A 114 -12.41 -3.10 -7.43
CA TYR A 114 -11.14 -2.52 -6.99
C TYR A 114 -10.28 -3.50 -6.17
N GLU A 115 -10.89 -4.49 -5.51
CA GLU A 115 -10.16 -5.63 -4.97
C GLU A 115 -9.41 -6.39 -6.07
N ALA A 116 -10.07 -6.61 -7.21
CA ALA A 116 -9.46 -7.27 -8.35
C ALA A 116 -8.29 -6.47 -8.93
N VAL A 117 -8.40 -5.13 -9.00
CA VAL A 117 -7.29 -4.25 -9.39
C VAL A 117 -6.13 -4.37 -8.40
N ALA A 118 -6.41 -4.27 -7.10
CA ALA A 118 -5.37 -4.33 -6.08
C ALA A 118 -4.67 -5.69 -6.05
N ARG A 119 -5.41 -6.79 -6.15
CA ARG A 119 -4.84 -8.14 -6.24
C ARG A 119 -4.00 -8.34 -7.50
N PHE A 120 -4.43 -7.82 -8.65
CA PHE A 120 -3.60 -7.83 -9.86
C PHE A 120 -2.25 -7.18 -9.63
N PHE A 121 -2.23 -5.97 -9.04
CA PHE A 121 -0.97 -5.27 -8.78
C PHE A 121 -0.14 -5.93 -7.68
N ARG A 122 -0.75 -6.57 -6.68
CA ARG A 122 -0.01 -7.35 -5.68
C ARG A 122 0.67 -8.56 -6.32
N ALA A 123 -0.05 -9.29 -7.16
CA ALA A 123 0.49 -10.41 -7.90
C ALA A 123 1.65 -9.98 -8.80
N TYR A 124 1.48 -8.90 -9.55
CA TYR A 124 2.51 -8.35 -10.43
C TYR A 124 3.75 -7.90 -9.66
N PHE A 125 3.56 -7.21 -8.53
CA PHE A 125 4.64 -6.82 -7.63
C PHE A 125 5.47 -8.02 -7.18
N TYR A 126 4.81 -9.07 -6.67
CA TYR A 126 5.50 -10.27 -6.20
C TYR A 126 6.14 -11.07 -7.34
N PHE A 127 5.49 -11.15 -8.48
CA PHE A 127 6.10 -11.75 -9.68
C PHE A 127 7.45 -11.09 -10.02
N LEU A 128 7.49 -9.76 -10.04
CA LEU A 128 8.74 -9.01 -10.29
C LEU A 128 9.78 -9.24 -9.20
N LYS A 129 9.35 -9.27 -7.91
CA LYS A 129 10.25 -9.54 -6.79
C LYS A 129 10.84 -10.94 -6.84
N VAL A 130 10.03 -11.97 -7.09
CA VAL A 130 10.49 -13.36 -7.21
C VAL A 130 11.42 -13.51 -8.43
N ARG A 131 11.09 -12.90 -9.57
CA ARG A 131 11.95 -12.88 -10.75
C ARG A 131 13.34 -12.32 -10.44
N THR A 132 13.40 -11.29 -9.60
CA THR A 132 14.66 -10.59 -9.31
C THR A 132 15.46 -11.23 -8.18
N TYR A 133 14.80 -11.69 -7.11
CA TYR A 133 15.44 -12.08 -5.85
C TYR A 133 15.27 -13.55 -5.48
N GLY A 134 14.40 -14.30 -6.17
CA GLY A 134 14.01 -15.65 -5.76
C GLY A 134 13.08 -15.61 -4.55
N ASP A 135 13.55 -16.14 -3.42
CA ASP A 135 12.80 -16.12 -2.17
C ASP A 135 12.63 -14.70 -1.63
N VAL A 136 11.41 -14.33 -1.25
CA VAL A 136 11.05 -13.01 -0.72
C VAL A 136 10.02 -13.14 0.40
N PRO A 137 10.00 -12.25 1.39
CA PRO A 137 8.93 -12.28 2.40
C PRO A 137 7.59 -11.87 1.78
N TYR A 138 6.56 -12.67 2.02
CA TYR A 138 5.20 -12.41 1.56
C TYR A 138 4.40 -11.70 2.65
N TYR A 139 3.81 -10.56 2.31
CA TYR A 139 2.95 -9.77 3.18
C TYR A 139 1.63 -9.50 2.47
N ASP A 140 0.54 -9.91 3.09
CA ASP A 140 -0.83 -9.70 2.63
C ASP A 140 -1.57 -8.59 3.39
N HIS A 141 -0.88 -7.95 4.33
CA HIS A 141 -1.39 -6.88 5.19
C HIS A 141 -0.39 -5.73 5.33
N VAL A 142 -0.85 -4.63 5.93
CA VAL A 142 -0.01 -3.45 6.21
C VAL A 142 0.77 -3.67 7.49
N LEU A 143 2.10 -3.66 7.39
CA LEU A 143 2.98 -3.76 8.56
C LEU A 143 3.14 -2.41 9.25
N GLY A 144 2.99 -2.38 10.56
CA GLY A 144 3.42 -1.30 11.44
C GLY A 144 4.95 -1.34 11.66
N SER A 145 5.51 -0.22 12.13
CA SER A 145 6.96 -0.15 12.39
C SER A 145 7.45 -1.04 13.54
N THR A 146 6.52 -1.52 14.38
CA THR A 146 6.79 -2.37 15.54
C THR A 146 6.41 -3.83 15.33
N ASP A 147 5.87 -4.17 14.16
CA ASP A 147 5.46 -5.55 13.88
C ASP A 147 6.67 -6.47 13.75
N ALA A 148 6.58 -7.62 14.41
CA ALA A 148 7.65 -8.62 14.39
C ALA A 148 7.93 -9.14 12.95
N ASP A 149 6.88 -9.18 12.12
CA ASP A 149 6.96 -9.66 10.75
C ASP A 149 7.82 -8.78 9.83
N VAL A 150 8.15 -7.55 10.24
CA VAL A 150 9.11 -6.69 9.52
C VAL A 150 10.47 -7.40 9.37
N TYR A 151 10.83 -8.25 10.32
CA TYR A 151 12.10 -8.96 10.36
C TYR A 151 11.99 -10.46 10.03
N LYS A 152 10.84 -10.90 9.51
CA LYS A 152 10.68 -12.32 9.16
C LYS A 152 11.65 -12.75 8.07
N ALA A 153 12.00 -14.04 8.07
CA ALA A 153 12.78 -14.65 7.00
C ALA A 153 12.03 -14.56 5.65
N ARG A 154 12.77 -14.77 4.57
CA ARG A 154 12.17 -14.90 3.24
C ARG A 154 11.33 -16.17 3.17
N ASP A 155 10.17 -16.06 2.56
CA ASP A 155 9.33 -17.20 2.23
C ASP A 155 9.85 -17.88 0.95
N ASP A 156 9.60 -19.18 0.85
CA ASP A 156 9.94 -19.94 -0.35
C ASP A 156 9.23 -19.39 -1.59
N ARG A 157 9.97 -19.26 -2.68
CA ARG A 157 9.44 -18.71 -3.94
C ARG A 157 8.23 -19.49 -4.48
N GLY A 158 8.17 -20.81 -4.26
CA GLY A 158 7.03 -21.62 -4.66
C GLY A 158 5.76 -21.20 -3.93
N TYR A 159 5.85 -21.04 -2.60
CA TYR A 159 4.75 -20.51 -1.79
C TYR A 159 4.31 -19.13 -2.26
N VAL A 160 5.26 -18.21 -2.52
CA VAL A 160 4.92 -16.86 -2.99
C VAL A 160 4.24 -16.92 -4.36
N MET A 161 4.71 -17.77 -5.27
CA MET A 161 4.12 -17.92 -6.60
C MET A 161 2.72 -18.53 -6.55
N ASP A 162 2.42 -19.41 -5.60
CA ASP A 162 1.06 -19.90 -5.38
C ASP A 162 0.11 -18.76 -4.99
N ARG A 163 0.55 -17.84 -4.12
CA ARG A 163 -0.22 -16.62 -3.77
C ARG A 163 -0.39 -15.69 -4.97
N VAL A 164 0.65 -15.54 -5.78
CA VAL A 164 0.60 -14.77 -7.04
C VAL A 164 -0.47 -15.34 -7.98
N LEU A 165 -0.52 -16.65 -8.14
CA LEU A 165 -1.51 -17.31 -8.98
C LEU A 165 -2.94 -17.12 -8.45
N GLU A 166 -3.16 -17.22 -7.14
CA GLU A 166 -4.46 -16.97 -6.52
C GLU A 166 -4.94 -15.52 -6.76
N ASP A 167 -4.05 -14.55 -6.64
CA ASP A 167 -4.38 -13.15 -6.86
C ASP A 167 -4.67 -12.86 -8.35
N PHE A 168 -3.90 -13.41 -9.28
CA PHE A 168 -4.20 -13.30 -10.72
C PHE A 168 -5.52 -13.98 -11.10
N ASP A 169 -5.79 -15.13 -10.52
CA ASP A 169 -7.02 -15.88 -10.74
C ASP A 169 -8.26 -15.08 -10.27
N PHE A 170 -8.15 -14.46 -9.09
CA PHE A 170 -9.20 -13.59 -8.59
C PHE A 170 -9.39 -12.37 -9.50
N ALA A 171 -8.31 -11.72 -9.90
CA ALA A 171 -8.34 -10.57 -10.80
C ALA A 171 -8.97 -10.93 -12.15
N ALA A 172 -8.58 -12.04 -12.75
CA ALA A 172 -9.12 -12.49 -14.05
C ALA A 172 -10.63 -12.75 -14.03
N ARG A 173 -11.18 -13.17 -12.89
CA ARG A 173 -12.62 -13.42 -12.75
C ARG A 173 -13.45 -12.19 -12.46
N ASN A 174 -12.86 -11.15 -11.86
CA ASN A 174 -13.60 -10.02 -11.30
C ASN A 174 -13.29 -8.67 -11.96
N LEU A 175 -12.25 -8.59 -12.80
CA LEU A 175 -12.02 -7.40 -13.60
C LEU A 175 -13.05 -7.30 -14.73
N PRO A 176 -13.60 -6.11 -14.99
CA PRO A 176 -14.51 -5.90 -16.11
C PRO A 176 -13.76 -6.05 -17.45
N GLY A 177 -14.44 -6.56 -18.48
CA GLY A 177 -13.87 -6.66 -19.82
C GLY A 177 -13.63 -5.31 -20.51
N THR A 178 -14.35 -4.28 -20.08
CA THR A 178 -14.21 -2.88 -20.50
C THR A 178 -14.38 -1.95 -19.31
N TRP A 179 -13.62 -0.87 -19.30
CA TRP A 179 -13.79 0.22 -18.33
C TRP A 179 -14.67 1.29 -18.98
N GLU A 180 -15.83 1.54 -18.40
CA GLU A 180 -16.71 2.64 -18.76
C GLU A 180 -16.48 3.82 -17.83
#